data_1be29d9de83d65380c5bab5dd30e9bb9
#
_entry.id   1be29d9de83d65380c5bab5dd30e9bb9
#
_cell.length_a   1.000
_cell.length_b   1.000
_cell.length_c   1.000
_cell.angle_alpha   90.00
_cell.angle_beta   90.00
_cell.angle_gamma   90.00
#
_symmetry.space_group_name_H-M   'P 1'
#
loop_
_entity.id
_entity.type
_entity.pdbx_description
1 polymer ?
#
loop_
_entity_poly.entity_id
_entity_poly.type
_entity_poly.pdbx_seq_one_letter_code
_entity_poly.pdbx_strand_id
1 'polypeptide(L)'
;HTLNLIKHLRKLGKPGVSEKFPLASKLMGTLPKPELIYLAGLYHDIGKGRGGDHSELGAVDAEVFCQRHQLPVWDSRLIVWLVKNHLVMSTTAQRKDLSDPQEINDFARLVGDQTRLDYLYVLTVADINATNPTLWNSWRASLLRQLYTETKRALRRGLENPLDREEQIRQTQTAAIDILVRNGNDQDEAEQLWSQLGDDYFLRHTANDVAWHTEAILQHPAAAGPLVLIKETTQREFEGATQIFIYAPDQHDFFAVTVAAMDQLNLSIHDARIITSSSQFTLDTYIVLDADGGSIGDNPARILEIRQGLVDALKNPDDYPAIIQRRVPRQLKHFAFAPQVSIHNDAQRPVTVLEITAPDRPGLLARIGKIFLDFDLSLQNAKIATLGERVEDVFFVTDAKHQPLADAELCARLQAALTAQLSDANGPTGGATTIRF
;
A
#
# COMPACT_ATOMS: atom_id res chain seq x y z
N HIS A 1 5.59 3.79 25.58
CA HIS A 1 5.59 2.96 24.39
C HIS A 1 6.17 1.57 24.68
N THR A 2 7.45 1.44 25.05
CA THR A 2 8.15 0.16 25.26
C THR A 2 7.40 -0.80 26.21
N LEU A 3 6.89 -0.30 27.36
CA LEU A 3 6.11 -1.13 28.28
C LEU A 3 4.79 -1.61 27.67
N ASN A 4 4.15 -0.81 26.80
CA ASN A 4 2.99 -1.24 26.06
C ASN A 4 3.32 -2.33 25.03
N LEU A 5 4.46 -2.21 24.34
CA LEU A 5 4.94 -3.25 23.43
C LEU A 5 5.13 -4.59 24.15
N ILE A 6 5.81 -4.60 25.31
CA ILE A 6 5.97 -5.79 26.14
C ILE A 6 4.62 -6.37 26.56
N LYS A 7 3.66 -5.52 26.92
CA LYS A 7 2.30 -5.94 27.26
C LYS A 7 1.57 -6.58 26.06
N HIS A 8 1.76 -6.04 24.83
CA HIS A 8 1.21 -6.63 23.60
C HIS A 8 1.86 -7.97 23.29
N LEU A 9 3.19 -8.09 23.34
CA LEU A 9 3.89 -9.37 23.17
C LEU A 9 3.35 -10.45 24.13
N ARG A 10 3.17 -10.11 25.41
CA ARG A 10 2.60 -11.06 26.40
C ARG A 10 1.16 -11.44 26.10
N LYS A 11 0.39 -10.55 25.50
CA LYS A 11 -1.00 -10.84 25.10
C LYS A 11 -1.07 -11.81 23.92
N LEU A 12 -0.16 -11.68 22.93
CA LEU A 12 -0.13 -12.56 21.76
C LEU A 12 -0.01 -14.04 22.11
N GLY A 13 0.65 -14.38 23.22
CA GLY A 13 0.75 -15.75 23.73
C GLY A 13 -0.48 -16.26 24.50
N LYS A 14 -1.57 -15.48 24.61
CA LYS A 14 -2.75 -15.86 25.41
C LYS A 14 -3.91 -16.31 24.53
N PRO A 15 -4.74 -17.30 24.98
CA PRO A 15 -6.00 -17.63 24.33
C PRO A 15 -6.91 -16.41 24.22
N GLY A 16 -7.68 -16.29 23.11
CA GLY A 16 -8.62 -15.19 22.87
C GLY A 16 -8.06 -13.97 22.15
N VAL A 17 -6.74 -13.89 21.93
CA VAL A 17 -6.11 -12.83 21.11
C VAL A 17 -5.85 -13.31 19.68
N SER A 18 -5.93 -14.62 19.46
CA SER A 18 -5.71 -15.26 18.16
C SER A 18 -6.70 -14.84 17.07
N GLU A 19 -7.90 -14.40 17.44
CA GLU A 19 -8.89 -13.91 16.47
C GLU A 19 -8.45 -12.59 15.83
N LYS A 20 -7.90 -11.68 16.63
CA LYS A 20 -7.44 -10.36 16.15
C LYS A 20 -6.06 -10.43 15.47
N PHE A 21 -5.19 -11.32 15.93
CA PHE A 21 -3.80 -11.44 15.45
C PHE A 21 -3.42 -12.90 15.16
N PRO A 22 -4.11 -13.58 14.22
CA PRO A 22 -4.01 -15.04 14.08
C PRO A 22 -2.57 -15.51 13.77
N LEU A 23 -1.88 -14.86 12.84
CA LEU A 23 -0.52 -15.23 12.48
C LEU A 23 0.48 -14.88 13.60
N ALA A 24 0.41 -13.68 14.17
CA ALA A 24 1.32 -13.26 15.24
C ALA A 24 1.16 -14.14 16.49
N SER A 25 -0.08 -14.49 16.87
CA SER A 25 -0.34 -15.40 18.00
C SER A 25 0.17 -16.81 17.72
N LYS A 26 -0.02 -17.33 16.50
CA LYS A 26 0.53 -18.63 16.10
C LYS A 26 2.05 -18.61 16.17
N LEU A 27 2.70 -17.61 15.58
CA LEU A 27 4.15 -17.49 15.59
C LEU A 27 4.70 -17.34 17.02
N MET A 28 4.11 -16.46 17.83
CA MET A 28 4.52 -16.30 19.24
C MET A 28 4.52 -17.59 20.03
N GLY A 29 3.55 -18.49 19.75
CA GLY A 29 3.46 -19.82 20.35
C GLY A 29 4.48 -20.82 19.83
N THR A 30 5.16 -20.55 18.72
CA THR A 30 6.14 -21.43 18.07
C THR A 30 7.56 -20.89 18.09
N LEU A 31 7.78 -19.67 18.63
CA LEU A 31 9.14 -19.14 18.77
C LEU A 31 9.99 -20.03 19.68
N PRO A 32 11.20 -20.44 19.23
CA PRO A 32 12.06 -21.34 20.00
C PRO A 32 12.45 -20.78 21.38
N LYS A 33 12.67 -19.45 21.47
CA LYS A 33 13.09 -18.72 22.66
C LYS A 33 12.33 -17.41 22.77
N PRO A 34 11.07 -17.42 23.25
CA PRO A 34 10.24 -16.22 23.31
C PRO A 34 10.81 -15.09 24.18
N GLU A 35 11.74 -15.40 25.09
CA GLU A 35 12.46 -14.41 25.90
C GLU A 35 13.28 -13.43 25.04
N LEU A 36 13.79 -13.86 23.88
CA LEU A 36 14.61 -13.00 23.02
C LEU A 36 13.81 -11.86 22.40
N ILE A 37 12.53 -12.09 22.07
CA ILE A 37 11.69 -11.02 21.53
C ILE A 37 11.34 -9.97 22.59
N TYR A 38 11.24 -10.35 23.86
CA TYR A 38 11.05 -9.39 24.93
C TYR A 38 12.28 -8.52 25.12
N LEU A 39 13.49 -9.09 25.03
CA LEU A 39 14.72 -8.31 25.07
C LEU A 39 14.82 -7.37 23.89
N ALA A 40 14.59 -7.85 22.67
CA ALA A 40 14.53 -6.99 21.48
C ALA A 40 13.49 -5.86 21.63
N GLY A 41 12.31 -6.18 22.15
CA GLY A 41 11.26 -5.21 22.43
C GLY A 41 11.62 -4.17 23.51
N LEU A 42 12.45 -4.51 24.49
CA LEU A 42 12.95 -3.54 25.47
C LEU A 42 13.95 -2.56 24.87
N TYR A 43 14.77 -3.00 23.92
CA TYR A 43 15.87 -2.21 23.35
C TYR A 43 15.52 -1.50 22.04
N HIS A 44 14.44 -1.88 21.32
CA HIS A 44 14.15 -1.38 19.96
C HIS A 44 14.16 0.15 19.85
N ASP A 45 13.67 0.85 20.85
CA ASP A 45 13.51 2.31 20.89
C ASP A 45 14.42 3.01 21.91
N ILE A 46 15.34 2.29 22.56
CA ILE A 46 16.15 2.84 23.67
C ILE A 46 17.07 3.98 23.22
N GLY A 47 17.42 4.02 21.94
CA GLY A 47 18.23 5.08 21.33
C GLY A 47 17.48 6.37 20.99
N LYS A 48 16.15 6.42 21.12
CA LYS A 48 15.35 7.61 20.79
C LYS A 48 15.74 8.83 21.61
N GLY A 49 15.85 9.99 20.95
CA GLY A 49 16.21 11.26 21.59
C GLY A 49 17.70 11.48 21.83
N ARG A 50 18.58 10.53 21.44
CA ARG A 50 20.04 10.63 21.64
C ARG A 50 20.80 11.26 20.48
N GLY A 51 20.09 11.62 19.39
CA GLY A 51 20.68 12.06 18.12
C GLY A 51 21.21 10.90 17.29
N GLY A 52 21.05 10.96 15.97
CA GLY A 52 21.38 9.86 15.06
C GLY A 52 20.28 8.80 14.93
N ASP A 53 20.58 7.69 14.28
CA ASP A 53 19.65 6.58 14.08
C ASP A 53 19.47 5.81 15.40
N HIS A 54 18.24 5.84 15.92
CA HIS A 54 17.92 5.18 17.19
C HIS A 54 18.00 3.66 17.11
N SER A 55 17.79 3.05 15.94
CA SER A 55 17.87 1.60 15.73
C SER A 55 19.32 1.13 15.81
N GLU A 56 20.26 1.88 15.21
CA GLU A 56 21.69 1.61 15.32
C GLU A 56 22.19 1.80 16.77
N LEU A 57 21.81 2.90 17.40
CA LEU A 57 22.19 3.17 18.80
C LEU A 57 21.63 2.10 19.75
N GLY A 58 20.37 1.71 19.56
CA GLY A 58 19.72 0.67 20.34
C GLY A 58 20.37 -0.71 20.14
N ALA A 59 20.81 -1.02 18.92
CA ALA A 59 21.52 -2.26 18.62
C ALA A 59 22.86 -2.35 19.35
N VAL A 60 23.61 -1.26 19.43
CA VAL A 60 24.86 -1.18 20.21
C VAL A 60 24.58 -1.41 21.70
N ASP A 61 23.56 -0.76 22.25
CA ASP A 61 23.20 -0.94 23.68
C ASP A 61 22.75 -2.39 23.97
N ALA A 62 21.98 -3.00 23.03
CA ALA A 62 21.57 -4.39 23.14
C ALA A 62 22.77 -5.35 23.09
N GLU A 63 23.75 -5.08 22.22
CA GLU A 63 24.98 -5.88 22.14
C GLU A 63 25.78 -5.85 23.45
N VAL A 64 25.98 -4.65 24.02
CA VAL A 64 26.65 -4.48 25.32
C VAL A 64 25.91 -5.24 26.42
N PHE A 65 24.58 -5.19 26.43
CA PHE A 65 23.78 -5.95 27.41
C PHE A 65 23.99 -7.47 27.22
N CYS A 66 23.90 -7.98 26.00
CA CYS A 66 24.08 -9.40 25.71
C CYS A 66 25.47 -9.90 26.14
N GLN A 67 26.53 -9.12 25.91
CA GLN A 67 27.89 -9.43 26.30
C GLN A 67 28.04 -9.46 27.83
N ARG A 68 27.52 -8.45 28.51
CA ARG A 68 27.58 -8.38 30.01
C ARG A 68 26.86 -9.54 30.68
N HIS A 69 25.78 -10.00 30.10
CA HIS A 69 24.97 -11.11 30.60
C HIS A 69 25.37 -12.46 30.02
N GLN A 70 26.45 -12.53 29.25
CA GLN A 70 27.00 -13.76 28.67
C GLN A 70 25.95 -14.59 27.88
N LEU A 71 25.07 -13.89 27.12
CA LEU A 71 24.12 -14.59 26.28
C LEU A 71 24.85 -15.37 25.17
N PRO A 72 24.30 -16.52 24.74
CA PRO A 72 24.83 -17.24 23.58
C PRO A 72 24.97 -16.36 22.35
N VAL A 73 26.01 -16.58 21.56
CA VAL A 73 26.34 -15.74 20.39
C VAL A 73 25.17 -15.65 19.40
N TRP A 74 24.47 -16.77 19.16
CA TRP A 74 23.31 -16.78 18.26
C TRP A 74 22.15 -15.95 18.80
N ASP A 75 21.85 -16.06 20.07
CA ASP A 75 20.79 -15.31 20.73
C ASP A 75 21.09 -13.81 20.70
N SER A 76 22.34 -13.44 21.01
CA SER A 76 22.83 -12.06 20.96
C SER A 76 22.69 -11.48 19.55
N ARG A 77 23.12 -12.22 18.53
CA ARG A 77 23.00 -11.79 17.13
C ARG A 77 21.54 -11.57 16.69
N LEU A 78 20.62 -12.44 17.14
CA LEU A 78 19.20 -12.28 16.83
C LEU A 78 18.63 -11.04 17.50
N ILE A 79 18.89 -10.81 18.79
CA ILE A 79 18.42 -9.63 19.52
C ILE A 79 18.93 -8.34 18.86
N VAL A 80 20.23 -8.26 18.62
CA VAL A 80 20.88 -7.08 18.01
C VAL A 80 20.31 -6.82 16.61
N TRP A 81 20.15 -7.88 15.80
CA TRP A 81 19.57 -7.78 14.46
C TRP A 81 18.11 -7.29 14.51
N LEU A 82 17.29 -7.79 15.42
CA LEU A 82 15.89 -7.38 15.60
C LEU A 82 15.81 -5.91 16.00
N VAL A 83 16.63 -5.46 16.95
CA VAL A 83 16.66 -4.05 17.37
C VAL A 83 17.05 -3.14 16.21
N LYS A 84 18.10 -3.49 15.49
CA LYS A 84 18.57 -2.73 14.32
C LYS A 84 17.51 -2.63 13.22
N ASN A 85 16.77 -3.71 12.95
CA ASN A 85 15.88 -3.85 11.81
C ASN A 85 14.39 -3.81 12.18
N HIS A 86 14.01 -3.35 13.39
CA HIS A 86 12.63 -3.44 13.86
C HIS A 86 11.63 -2.68 12.98
N LEU A 87 12.05 -1.63 12.27
CA LEU A 87 11.20 -0.84 11.37
C LEU A 87 11.13 -1.41 9.95
N VAL A 88 12.04 -2.30 9.56
CA VAL A 88 12.21 -2.65 8.14
C VAL A 88 10.97 -3.35 7.55
N MET A 89 10.32 -4.24 8.31
CA MET A 89 9.13 -4.93 7.83
C MET A 89 7.94 -3.98 7.65
N SER A 90 7.70 -3.08 8.59
CA SER A 90 6.62 -2.10 8.49
C SER A 90 6.87 -1.11 7.35
N THR A 91 8.10 -0.66 7.18
CA THR A 91 8.49 0.24 6.08
C THR A 91 8.35 -0.44 4.72
N THR A 92 8.87 -1.66 4.57
CA THR A 92 8.75 -2.40 3.31
C THR A 92 7.29 -2.66 2.95
N ALA A 93 6.47 -3.14 3.91
CA ALA A 93 5.06 -3.44 3.65
C ALA A 93 4.26 -2.19 3.23
N GLN A 94 4.60 -1.02 3.75
CA GLN A 94 3.86 0.21 3.49
C GLN A 94 4.38 1.02 2.29
N ARG A 95 5.68 0.93 1.96
CA ARG A 95 6.31 1.81 0.98
C ARG A 95 6.76 1.11 -0.30
N LYS A 96 6.88 -0.24 -0.28
CA LYS A 96 7.37 -1.00 -1.43
C LYS A 96 6.25 -1.70 -2.17
N ASP A 97 6.44 -1.92 -3.46
CA ASP A 97 5.50 -2.70 -4.26
C ASP A 97 5.69 -4.19 -4.00
N LEU A 98 4.83 -4.77 -3.16
CA LEU A 98 4.89 -6.18 -2.80
C LEU A 98 4.51 -7.14 -3.95
N SER A 99 4.05 -6.61 -5.08
CA SER A 99 3.82 -7.39 -6.31
C SER A 99 5.12 -7.56 -7.11
N ASP A 100 6.15 -6.75 -6.83
CA ASP A 100 7.45 -6.87 -7.48
C ASP A 100 8.26 -7.99 -6.79
N PRO A 101 8.59 -9.08 -7.50
CA PRO A 101 9.42 -10.16 -6.96
C PRO A 101 10.78 -9.71 -6.45
N GLN A 102 11.34 -8.64 -7.05
CA GLN A 102 12.65 -8.13 -6.66
C GLN A 102 12.60 -7.51 -5.25
N GLU A 103 11.55 -6.75 -4.94
CA GLU A 103 11.37 -6.18 -3.60
C GLU A 103 11.22 -7.28 -2.53
N ILE A 104 10.51 -8.35 -2.86
CA ILE A 104 10.39 -9.52 -1.97
C ILE A 104 11.75 -10.22 -1.79
N ASN A 105 12.50 -10.40 -2.87
CA ASN A 105 13.81 -11.04 -2.81
C ASN A 105 14.83 -10.21 -2.01
N ASP A 106 14.83 -8.88 -2.19
CA ASP A 106 15.72 -7.98 -1.45
C ASP A 106 15.39 -7.97 0.04
N PHE A 107 14.09 -7.94 0.38
CA PHE A 107 13.66 -8.10 1.77
C PHE A 107 14.03 -9.48 2.32
N ALA A 108 13.88 -10.56 1.55
CA ALA A 108 14.24 -11.91 1.97
C ALA A 108 15.76 -12.04 2.19
N ARG A 109 16.61 -11.41 1.34
CA ARG A 109 18.07 -11.36 1.54
C ARG A 109 18.44 -10.61 2.82
N LEU A 110 17.78 -9.48 3.09
CA LEU A 110 17.99 -8.73 4.32
C LEU A 110 17.63 -9.54 5.58
N VAL A 111 16.50 -10.24 5.55
CA VAL A 111 16.05 -11.10 6.66
C VAL A 111 16.95 -12.31 6.83
N GLY A 112 17.29 -12.98 5.74
CA GLY A 112 18.26 -14.07 5.66
C GLY A 112 17.71 -15.44 6.03
N ASP A 113 16.86 -15.57 7.06
CA ASP A 113 16.33 -16.85 7.50
C ASP A 113 14.91 -16.75 8.09
N GLN A 114 14.25 -17.91 8.18
CA GLN A 114 12.87 -18.03 8.69
C GLN A 114 12.74 -17.61 10.16
N THR A 115 13.75 -17.85 10.97
CA THR A 115 13.73 -17.52 12.41
C THR A 115 13.65 -16.00 12.58
N ARG A 116 14.53 -15.25 11.89
CA ARG A 116 14.48 -13.78 11.90
C ARG A 116 13.16 -13.25 11.38
N LEU A 117 12.61 -13.85 10.32
CA LEU A 117 11.32 -13.46 9.77
C LEU A 117 10.19 -13.61 10.79
N ASP A 118 10.14 -14.75 11.49
CA ASP A 118 9.10 -15.03 12.48
C ASP A 118 9.15 -14.05 13.66
N TYR A 119 10.35 -13.82 14.21
CA TYR A 119 10.53 -12.86 15.31
C TYR A 119 10.22 -11.41 14.88
N LEU A 120 10.68 -11.02 13.67
CA LEU A 120 10.45 -9.68 13.14
C LEU A 120 8.95 -9.40 12.93
N TYR A 121 8.21 -10.37 12.39
CA TYR A 121 6.76 -10.24 12.21
C TYR A 121 6.04 -10.00 13.54
N VAL A 122 6.33 -10.81 14.54
CA VAL A 122 5.71 -10.70 15.88
C VAL A 122 6.07 -9.37 16.54
N LEU A 123 7.33 -8.95 16.45
CA LEU A 123 7.81 -7.66 16.99
C LEU A 123 7.09 -6.49 16.31
N THR A 124 7.02 -6.49 14.99
CA THR A 124 6.35 -5.43 14.19
C THR A 124 4.87 -5.31 14.54
N VAL A 125 4.14 -6.42 14.66
CA VAL A 125 2.73 -6.40 15.05
C VAL A 125 2.56 -5.82 16.46
N ALA A 126 3.41 -6.19 17.40
CA ALA A 126 3.35 -5.69 18.77
C ALA A 126 3.70 -4.19 18.85
N ASP A 127 4.67 -3.75 18.05
CA ASP A 127 5.13 -2.36 18.00
C ASP A 127 4.06 -1.42 17.44
N ILE A 128 3.45 -1.76 16.31
CA ILE A 128 2.35 -0.98 15.71
C ILE A 128 1.20 -0.83 16.71
N ASN A 129 0.81 -1.90 17.39
CA ASN A 129 -0.28 -1.86 18.37
C ASN A 129 0.09 -1.12 19.66
N ALA A 130 1.37 -1.08 20.03
CA ALA A 130 1.86 -0.33 21.19
C ALA A 130 1.92 1.17 20.92
N THR A 131 2.17 1.56 19.68
CA THR A 131 2.23 2.96 19.26
C THR A 131 0.83 3.58 19.25
N ASN A 132 -0.11 2.99 18.55
CA ASN A 132 -1.52 3.38 18.58
C ASN A 132 -2.39 2.21 18.10
N PRO A 133 -3.31 1.68 18.93
CA PRO A 133 -4.20 0.59 18.56
C PRO A 133 -5.12 0.86 17.34
N THR A 134 -5.39 2.14 17.05
CA THR A 134 -6.21 2.53 15.87
C THR A 134 -5.43 2.39 14.56
N LEU A 135 -4.10 2.30 14.62
CA LEU A 135 -3.26 2.07 13.45
C LEU A 135 -3.36 0.64 12.92
N TRP A 136 -3.84 -0.29 13.73
CA TRP A 136 -4.06 -1.67 13.32
C TRP A 136 -5.42 -1.82 12.68
N ASN A 137 -5.47 -1.95 11.39
CA ASN A 137 -6.65 -2.27 10.60
C ASN A 137 -6.43 -3.56 9.79
N SER A 138 -7.48 -4.07 9.18
CA SER A 138 -7.45 -5.29 8.38
C SER A 138 -6.49 -5.18 7.19
N TRP A 139 -6.44 -4.03 6.56
CA TRP A 139 -5.53 -3.76 5.43
C TRP A 139 -4.06 -3.87 5.84
N ARG A 140 -3.65 -3.20 6.92
CA ARG A 140 -2.27 -3.27 7.41
C ARG A 140 -1.88 -4.69 7.85
N ALA A 141 -2.80 -5.39 8.51
CA ALA A 141 -2.63 -6.81 8.85
C ALA A 141 -2.38 -7.65 7.59
N SER A 142 -3.07 -7.33 6.52
CA SER A 142 -2.98 -8.00 5.23
C SER A 142 -1.64 -7.78 4.54
N LEU A 143 -1.18 -6.52 4.43
CA LEU A 143 0.12 -6.18 3.84
C LEU A 143 1.29 -6.87 4.56
N LEU A 144 1.29 -6.84 5.90
CA LEU A 144 2.33 -7.51 6.70
C LEU A 144 2.30 -9.03 6.50
N ARG A 145 1.10 -9.62 6.40
CA ARG A 145 0.93 -11.05 6.15
C ARG A 145 1.39 -11.43 4.74
N GLN A 146 1.08 -10.61 3.74
CA GLN A 146 1.54 -10.78 2.36
C GLN A 146 3.07 -10.77 2.32
N LEU A 147 3.71 -9.73 2.86
CA LEU A 147 5.17 -9.63 2.90
C LEU A 147 5.79 -10.83 3.61
N TYR A 148 5.24 -11.26 4.75
CA TYR A 148 5.70 -12.44 5.47
C TYR A 148 5.59 -13.71 4.62
N THR A 149 4.43 -13.93 3.97
CA THR A 149 4.16 -15.14 3.20
C THR A 149 5.05 -15.25 1.97
N GLU A 150 5.18 -14.16 1.21
CA GLU A 150 6.03 -14.13 0.01
C GLU A 150 7.52 -14.24 0.38
N THR A 151 7.96 -13.56 1.43
CA THR A 151 9.33 -13.71 1.95
C THR A 151 9.61 -15.13 2.39
N LYS A 152 8.68 -15.76 3.10
CA LYS A 152 8.81 -17.18 3.49
C LYS A 152 8.92 -18.11 2.30
N ARG A 153 8.16 -17.86 1.23
CA ARG A 153 8.27 -18.61 -0.04
C ARG A 153 9.64 -18.40 -0.69
N ALA A 154 10.13 -17.15 -0.73
CA ALA A 154 11.43 -16.81 -1.28
C ALA A 154 12.58 -17.52 -0.51
N LEU A 155 12.54 -17.46 0.83
CA LEU A 155 13.52 -18.16 1.67
C LEU A 155 13.51 -19.68 1.47
N ARG A 156 12.34 -20.29 1.26
CA ARG A 156 12.23 -21.75 1.00
C ARG A 156 12.74 -22.17 -0.37
N ARG A 157 12.61 -21.32 -1.39
CA ARG A 157 13.16 -21.60 -2.73
C ARG A 157 14.68 -21.51 -2.79
N GLY A 158 15.29 -20.84 -1.82
CA GLY A 158 16.68 -20.43 -1.86
C GLY A 158 16.85 -19.06 -2.54
N LEU A 159 17.60 -18.19 -1.91
CA LEU A 159 17.83 -16.80 -2.36
C LEU A 159 18.68 -16.72 -3.63
N GLU A 160 19.26 -17.83 -4.06
CA GLU A 160 20.07 -17.94 -5.28
C GLU A 160 19.22 -18.08 -6.55
N ASN A 161 17.94 -18.48 -6.41
CA ASN A 161 16.99 -18.63 -7.51
C ASN A 161 15.75 -17.74 -7.29
N PRO A 162 15.83 -16.42 -7.51
CA PRO A 162 14.67 -15.56 -7.49
C PRO A 162 13.70 -15.98 -8.60
N LEU A 163 12.38 -15.83 -8.37
CA LEU A 163 11.40 -15.96 -9.46
C LEU A 163 11.73 -14.92 -10.53
N ASP A 164 11.93 -15.41 -11.75
CA ASP A 164 12.00 -14.54 -12.91
C ASP A 164 10.62 -13.87 -13.09
N ARG A 165 10.64 -12.60 -13.42
CA ARG A 165 9.46 -11.77 -13.72
C ARG A 165 8.60 -12.41 -14.82
N GLU A 166 9.24 -12.90 -15.87
CA GLU A 166 8.57 -13.60 -16.99
C GLU A 166 7.89 -14.89 -16.53
N GLU A 167 8.53 -15.66 -15.65
CA GLU A 167 7.96 -16.89 -15.12
C GLU A 167 6.72 -16.61 -14.27
N GLN A 168 6.73 -15.55 -13.45
CA GLN A 168 5.56 -15.17 -12.66
C GLN A 168 4.39 -14.73 -13.55
N ILE A 169 4.66 -13.95 -14.60
CA ILE A 169 3.66 -13.55 -15.58
C ILE A 169 3.02 -14.79 -16.23
N ARG A 170 3.85 -15.71 -16.75
CA ARG A 170 3.36 -16.96 -17.38
C ARG A 170 2.51 -17.78 -16.42
N GLN A 171 2.93 -17.95 -15.18
CA GLN A 171 2.17 -18.69 -14.16
C GLN A 171 0.82 -18.01 -13.89
N THR A 172 0.78 -16.69 -13.76
CA THR A 172 -0.47 -15.93 -13.58
C THR A 172 -1.40 -16.09 -14.76
N GLN A 173 -0.89 -15.95 -15.98
CA GLN A 173 -1.66 -16.09 -17.21
C GLN A 173 -2.21 -17.50 -17.36
N THR A 174 -1.38 -18.52 -17.22
CA THR A 174 -1.81 -19.94 -17.33
C THR A 174 -2.91 -20.25 -16.33
N ALA A 175 -2.72 -19.88 -15.07
CA ALA A 175 -3.72 -20.14 -14.04
C ALA A 175 -5.03 -19.35 -14.27
N ALA A 176 -4.95 -18.14 -14.82
CA ALA A 176 -6.15 -17.35 -15.17
C ALA A 176 -6.91 -17.96 -16.35
N ILE A 177 -6.22 -18.44 -17.39
CA ILE A 177 -6.84 -19.19 -18.51
C ILE A 177 -7.56 -20.42 -18.02
N ASP A 178 -6.96 -21.20 -17.14
CA ASP A 178 -7.59 -22.38 -16.55
C ASP A 178 -8.91 -22.05 -15.83
N ILE A 179 -8.99 -20.88 -15.20
CA ILE A 179 -10.22 -20.41 -14.56
C ILE A 179 -11.25 -19.99 -15.61
N LEU A 180 -10.84 -19.18 -16.59
CA LEU A 180 -11.72 -18.66 -17.64
C LEU A 180 -12.35 -19.79 -18.46
N VAL A 181 -11.55 -20.76 -18.89
CA VAL A 181 -12.04 -21.92 -19.67
C VAL A 181 -13.02 -22.75 -18.84
N ARG A 182 -12.75 -22.97 -17.55
CA ARG A 182 -13.69 -23.67 -16.65
C ARG A 182 -15.02 -22.92 -16.49
N ASN A 183 -14.99 -21.58 -16.55
CA ASN A 183 -16.18 -20.73 -16.52
C ASN A 183 -16.89 -20.64 -17.87
N GLY A 184 -16.37 -21.27 -18.94
CA GLY A 184 -16.97 -21.27 -20.29
C GLY A 184 -16.58 -20.08 -21.16
N ASN A 185 -15.57 -19.32 -20.80
CA ASN A 185 -15.04 -18.22 -21.60
C ASN A 185 -14.07 -18.74 -22.66
N ASP A 186 -13.97 -18.05 -23.78
CA ASP A 186 -13.07 -18.39 -24.89
C ASP A 186 -11.64 -17.94 -24.57
N GLN A 187 -10.67 -18.84 -24.76
CA GLN A 187 -9.25 -18.57 -24.51
C GLN A 187 -8.70 -17.51 -25.49
N ASP A 188 -9.04 -17.61 -26.77
CA ASP A 188 -8.48 -16.72 -27.79
C ASP A 188 -8.96 -15.26 -27.57
N GLU A 189 -10.22 -15.08 -27.14
CA GLU A 189 -10.74 -13.75 -26.78
C GLU A 189 -10.02 -13.18 -25.55
N ALA A 190 -9.73 -14.00 -24.55
CA ALA A 190 -8.97 -13.57 -23.38
C ALA A 190 -7.52 -13.19 -23.74
N GLU A 191 -6.82 -14.00 -24.54
CA GLU A 191 -5.46 -13.71 -25.00
C GLU A 191 -5.41 -12.47 -25.91
N GLN A 192 -6.43 -12.25 -26.73
CA GLN A 192 -6.56 -11.03 -27.53
C GLN A 192 -6.69 -9.78 -26.67
N LEU A 193 -7.50 -9.83 -25.59
CA LEU A 193 -7.58 -8.74 -24.62
C LEU A 193 -6.22 -8.52 -23.95
N TRP A 194 -5.56 -9.59 -23.49
CA TRP A 194 -4.29 -9.52 -22.79
C TRP A 194 -3.12 -9.02 -23.65
N SER A 195 -3.18 -9.21 -24.98
CA SER A 195 -2.17 -8.64 -25.88
C SER A 195 -2.08 -7.11 -25.85
N GLN A 196 -3.11 -6.45 -25.30
CA GLN A 196 -3.18 -5.00 -25.14
C GLN A 196 -2.70 -4.53 -23.76
N LEU A 197 -2.40 -5.47 -22.84
CA LEU A 197 -2.02 -5.19 -21.46
C LEU A 197 -0.50 -5.37 -21.29
N GLY A 198 0.09 -4.52 -20.46
CA GLY A 198 1.50 -4.64 -20.10
C GLY A 198 1.75 -5.71 -19.04
N ASP A 199 3.01 -6.12 -18.92
CA ASP A 199 3.49 -7.12 -17.95
C ASP A 199 3.08 -6.79 -16.51
N ASP A 200 3.07 -5.51 -16.14
CA ASP A 200 2.73 -5.03 -14.80
C ASP A 200 1.31 -5.42 -14.37
N TYR A 201 0.39 -5.59 -15.31
CA TYR A 201 -0.96 -6.07 -15.01
C TYR A 201 -0.94 -7.47 -14.37
N PHE A 202 -0.19 -8.40 -14.96
CA PHE A 202 -0.11 -9.79 -14.49
C PHE A 202 0.75 -9.95 -13.24
N LEU A 203 1.70 -9.04 -13.00
CA LEU A 203 2.51 -9.01 -11.78
C LEU A 203 1.74 -8.49 -10.56
N ARG A 204 0.81 -7.55 -10.80
CA ARG A 204 0.08 -6.85 -9.73
C ARG A 204 -1.25 -7.50 -9.37
N HIS A 205 -1.74 -8.44 -10.20
CA HIS A 205 -3.02 -9.12 -9.98
C HIS A 205 -2.81 -10.62 -9.84
N THR A 206 -3.66 -11.24 -9.04
CA THR A 206 -3.68 -12.71 -8.94
C THR A 206 -4.40 -13.32 -10.15
N ALA A 207 -4.17 -14.60 -10.41
CA ALA A 207 -4.88 -15.32 -11.47
C ALA A 207 -6.42 -15.23 -11.34
N ASN A 208 -6.94 -15.24 -10.10
CA ASN A 208 -8.37 -15.05 -9.83
C ASN A 208 -8.85 -13.64 -10.18
N ASP A 209 -8.03 -12.61 -9.90
CA ASP A 209 -8.38 -11.23 -10.27
C ASP A 209 -8.35 -11.05 -11.78
N VAL A 210 -7.29 -11.54 -12.44
CA VAL A 210 -7.15 -11.50 -13.89
C VAL A 210 -8.34 -12.17 -14.57
N ALA A 211 -8.72 -13.38 -14.14
CA ALA A 211 -9.87 -14.09 -14.70
C ALA A 211 -11.19 -13.31 -14.47
N TRP A 212 -11.41 -12.79 -13.26
CA TRP A 212 -12.59 -12.02 -12.92
C TRP A 212 -12.72 -10.72 -13.72
N HIS A 213 -11.62 -9.98 -13.89
CA HIS A 213 -11.59 -8.77 -14.73
C HIS A 213 -11.85 -9.11 -16.19
N THR A 214 -11.15 -10.12 -16.72
CA THR A 214 -11.28 -10.55 -18.12
C THR A 214 -12.70 -10.97 -18.44
N GLU A 215 -13.30 -11.86 -17.65
CA GLU A 215 -14.68 -12.31 -17.85
C GLU A 215 -15.67 -11.14 -17.88
N ALA A 216 -15.53 -10.20 -16.94
CA ALA A 216 -16.42 -9.06 -16.87
C ALA A 216 -16.22 -8.07 -18.06
N ILE A 217 -14.98 -7.86 -18.52
CA ILE A 217 -14.69 -7.00 -19.67
C ILE A 217 -15.25 -7.60 -20.95
N LEU A 218 -15.05 -8.91 -21.18
CA LEU A 218 -15.56 -9.60 -22.37
C LEU A 218 -17.10 -9.58 -22.45
N GLN A 219 -17.78 -9.57 -21.31
CA GLN A 219 -19.25 -9.48 -21.24
C GLN A 219 -19.77 -8.04 -21.23
N HIS A 220 -18.89 -7.03 -21.13
CA HIS A 220 -19.29 -5.63 -21.02
C HIS A 220 -19.47 -4.97 -22.39
N PRO A 221 -20.67 -4.51 -22.74
CA PRO A 221 -20.88 -3.80 -24.02
C PRO A 221 -20.10 -2.48 -24.04
N ALA A 222 -19.35 -2.23 -25.10
CA ALA A 222 -18.57 -0.99 -25.24
C ALA A 222 -19.38 0.30 -25.09
N ALA A 223 -20.69 0.26 -25.38
CA ALA A 223 -21.61 1.40 -25.27
C ALA A 223 -22.16 1.60 -23.84
N ALA A 224 -21.89 0.71 -22.89
CA ALA A 224 -22.51 0.77 -21.55
C ALA A 224 -21.83 1.80 -20.63
N GLY A 225 -20.68 2.36 -21.04
CA GLY A 225 -19.90 3.31 -20.25
C GLY A 225 -18.93 2.61 -19.27
N PRO A 226 -18.50 3.27 -18.18
CA PRO A 226 -17.55 2.68 -17.23
C PRO A 226 -18.07 1.38 -16.60
N LEU A 227 -17.23 0.34 -16.58
CA LEU A 227 -17.47 -0.89 -15.85
C LEU A 227 -16.89 -0.73 -14.43
N VAL A 228 -17.71 -0.89 -13.41
CA VAL A 228 -17.28 -0.86 -12.00
C VAL A 228 -17.62 -2.19 -11.35
N LEU A 229 -16.61 -2.93 -10.95
CA LEU A 229 -16.75 -4.19 -10.24
C LEU A 229 -16.33 -4.01 -8.79
N ILE A 230 -17.06 -4.63 -7.88
CA ILE A 230 -16.78 -4.56 -6.44
C ILE A 230 -16.85 -5.98 -5.89
N LYS A 231 -15.80 -6.38 -5.18
CA LYS A 231 -15.79 -7.65 -4.45
C LYS A 231 -15.03 -7.52 -3.15
N GLU A 232 -15.36 -8.35 -2.20
CA GLU A 232 -14.50 -8.57 -1.04
C GLU A 232 -13.24 -9.33 -1.45
N THR A 233 -12.13 -8.97 -0.82
CA THR A 233 -10.91 -9.74 -0.98
C THR A 233 -11.02 -11.00 -0.14
N THR A 234 -11.45 -12.10 -0.74
CA THR A 234 -11.59 -13.41 -0.09
C THR A 234 -10.28 -14.16 0.08
N GLN A 235 -9.19 -13.66 -0.50
CA GLN A 235 -7.88 -14.26 -0.34
C GLN A 235 -7.39 -14.04 1.09
N ARG A 236 -6.91 -15.11 1.74
CA ARG A 236 -6.36 -15.08 3.10
C ARG A 236 -5.29 -13.99 3.30
N GLU A 237 -4.75 -13.48 2.20
CA GLU A 237 -3.74 -12.43 2.18
C GLU A 237 -4.34 -11.02 2.30
N PHE A 238 -5.62 -10.84 1.96
CA PHE A 238 -6.31 -9.54 1.94
C PHE A 238 -7.66 -9.56 2.69
N GLU A 239 -7.81 -10.45 3.67
CA GLU A 239 -9.03 -10.51 4.48
C GLU A 239 -9.38 -9.16 5.10
N GLY A 240 -10.58 -8.69 4.83
CA GLY A 240 -11.17 -7.51 5.47
C GLY A 240 -10.98 -6.20 4.71
N ALA A 241 -10.63 -6.24 3.42
CA ALA A 241 -10.71 -5.08 2.54
C ALA A 241 -11.62 -5.37 1.34
N THR A 242 -12.07 -4.33 0.67
CA THR A 242 -12.87 -4.41 -0.55
C THR A 242 -12.05 -3.96 -1.76
N GLN A 243 -12.12 -4.73 -2.83
CA GLN A 243 -11.50 -4.41 -4.11
C GLN A 243 -12.55 -3.78 -5.03
N ILE A 244 -12.22 -2.62 -5.58
CA ILE A 244 -12.97 -1.93 -6.63
C ILE A 244 -12.11 -1.94 -7.89
N PHE A 245 -12.62 -2.56 -8.95
CA PHE A 245 -12.01 -2.55 -10.27
C PHE A 245 -12.82 -1.67 -11.21
N ILE A 246 -12.14 -0.83 -11.97
CA ILE A 246 -12.74 0.10 -12.92
C ILE A 246 -12.10 -0.11 -14.30
N TYR A 247 -12.94 -0.34 -15.31
CA TYR A 247 -12.55 -0.40 -16.72
C TYR A 247 -13.32 0.65 -17.50
N ALA A 248 -12.62 1.57 -18.14
CA ALA A 248 -13.21 2.67 -18.89
C ALA A 248 -12.21 3.22 -19.93
N PRO A 249 -12.65 3.99 -20.94
CA PRO A 249 -11.74 4.77 -21.76
C PRO A 249 -10.88 5.69 -20.89
N ASP A 250 -9.58 5.71 -21.15
CA ASP A 250 -8.64 6.54 -20.40
C ASP A 250 -8.92 8.02 -20.66
N GLN A 251 -8.97 8.81 -19.60
CA GLN A 251 -9.16 10.25 -19.58
C GLN A 251 -8.13 10.89 -18.69
N HIS A 252 -7.66 12.06 -19.06
CA HIS A 252 -6.57 12.75 -18.40
C HIS A 252 -6.78 12.99 -16.88
N ASP A 253 -8.02 13.20 -16.44
CA ASP A 253 -8.39 13.48 -15.04
C ASP A 253 -8.97 12.25 -14.30
N PHE A 254 -8.92 11.06 -14.91
CA PHE A 254 -9.58 9.85 -14.44
C PHE A 254 -9.25 9.50 -12.98
N PHE A 255 -7.98 9.50 -12.63
CA PHE A 255 -7.55 9.21 -11.24
C PHE A 255 -8.12 10.25 -10.25
N ALA A 256 -8.00 11.53 -10.58
CA ALA A 256 -8.46 12.61 -9.71
C ALA A 256 -9.98 12.56 -9.46
N VAL A 257 -10.77 12.30 -10.53
CA VAL A 257 -12.23 12.11 -10.45
C VAL A 257 -12.58 10.90 -9.61
N THR A 258 -11.91 9.77 -9.84
CA THR A 258 -12.16 8.52 -9.12
C THR A 258 -11.91 8.66 -7.62
N VAL A 259 -10.75 9.21 -7.21
CA VAL A 259 -10.44 9.35 -5.78
C VAL A 259 -11.34 10.37 -5.10
N ALA A 260 -11.77 11.43 -5.81
CA ALA A 260 -12.72 12.40 -5.27
C ALA A 260 -14.12 11.78 -5.07
N ALA A 261 -14.58 10.95 -6.00
CA ALA A 261 -15.84 10.22 -5.85
C ALA A 261 -15.76 9.21 -4.69
N MET A 262 -14.65 8.51 -4.51
CA MET A 262 -14.45 7.60 -3.37
C MET A 262 -14.45 8.36 -2.03
N ASP A 263 -13.83 9.54 -1.96
CA ASP A 263 -13.87 10.41 -0.76
C ASP A 263 -15.31 10.83 -0.43
N GLN A 264 -16.11 11.21 -1.43
CA GLN A 264 -17.53 11.54 -1.22
C GLN A 264 -18.35 10.36 -0.69
N LEU A 265 -18.02 9.15 -1.14
CA LEU A 265 -18.63 7.91 -0.69
C LEU A 265 -18.10 7.45 0.68
N ASN A 266 -17.24 8.24 1.32
CA ASN A 266 -16.55 7.96 2.59
C ASN A 266 -15.74 6.65 2.56
N LEU A 267 -15.12 6.34 1.43
CA LEU A 267 -14.20 5.21 1.29
C LEU A 267 -12.77 5.65 1.59
N SER A 268 -12.06 4.85 2.36
CA SER A 268 -10.63 5.04 2.64
C SER A 268 -9.82 4.21 1.66
N ILE A 269 -9.03 4.84 0.80
CA ILE A 269 -8.18 4.18 -0.19
C ILE A 269 -6.86 3.81 0.48
N HIS A 270 -6.39 2.58 0.25
CA HIS A 270 -5.15 2.03 0.82
C HIS A 270 -4.15 1.58 -0.24
N ASP A 271 -4.62 1.22 -1.43
CA ASP A 271 -3.78 0.83 -2.56
C ASP A 271 -4.50 1.24 -3.84
N ALA A 272 -3.76 1.71 -4.83
CA ALA A 272 -4.28 2.03 -6.15
C ALA A 272 -3.31 1.56 -7.23
N ARG A 273 -3.75 0.65 -8.08
CA ARG A 273 -3.01 0.11 -9.21
C ARG A 273 -3.63 0.68 -10.46
N ILE A 274 -2.89 1.54 -11.14
CA ILE A 274 -3.33 2.28 -12.31
C ILE A 274 -2.66 1.68 -13.53
N ILE A 275 -3.44 1.17 -14.47
CA ILE A 275 -2.92 0.49 -15.65
C ILE A 275 -3.69 0.96 -16.87
N THR A 276 -2.97 1.54 -17.83
CA THR A 276 -3.54 1.93 -19.12
C THR A 276 -3.13 0.93 -20.19
N SER A 277 -4.11 0.38 -20.92
CA SER A 277 -3.88 -0.52 -22.06
C SER A 277 -3.38 0.23 -23.28
N SER A 278 -2.78 -0.50 -24.24
CA SER A 278 -2.39 0.07 -25.54
C SER A 278 -3.58 0.61 -26.36
N SER A 279 -4.79 0.15 -26.07
CA SER A 279 -6.05 0.64 -26.67
C SER A 279 -6.66 1.84 -25.94
N GLN A 280 -5.91 2.48 -25.04
CA GLN A 280 -6.34 3.66 -24.26
C GLN A 280 -7.58 3.38 -23.39
N PHE A 281 -7.60 2.23 -22.75
CA PHE A 281 -8.51 1.93 -21.65
C PHE A 281 -7.74 1.81 -20.35
N THR A 282 -8.29 2.36 -19.29
CA THR A 282 -7.77 2.16 -17.93
C THR A 282 -8.35 0.89 -17.30
N LEU A 283 -7.52 0.17 -16.58
CA LEU A 283 -7.84 -1.02 -15.79
C LEU A 283 -7.38 -0.78 -14.35
N ASP A 284 -8.09 0.09 -13.65
CA ASP A 284 -7.69 0.57 -12.34
C ASP A 284 -8.26 -0.33 -11.24
N THR A 285 -7.43 -0.66 -10.29
CA THR A 285 -7.83 -1.43 -9.11
C THR A 285 -7.53 -0.65 -7.85
N TYR A 286 -8.55 -0.40 -7.05
CA TYR A 286 -8.45 0.26 -5.76
C TYR A 286 -8.77 -0.73 -4.64
N ILE A 287 -7.98 -0.70 -3.58
CA ILE A 287 -8.28 -1.41 -2.35
C ILE A 287 -8.76 -0.40 -1.33
N VAL A 288 -9.98 -0.60 -0.85
CA VAL A 288 -10.66 0.36 0.02
C VAL A 288 -11.20 -0.29 1.29
N LEU A 289 -11.35 0.53 2.32
CA LEU A 289 -12.12 0.24 3.53
C LEU A 289 -13.29 1.22 3.63
N ASP A 290 -14.38 0.79 4.26
CA ASP A 290 -15.51 1.67 4.58
C ASP A 290 -15.16 2.62 5.74
N ALA A 291 -16.04 3.56 6.04
CA ALA A 291 -15.84 4.60 7.05
C ALA A 291 -15.50 4.08 8.46
N ASP A 292 -15.90 2.87 8.79
CA ASP A 292 -15.60 2.19 10.06
C ASP A 292 -14.25 1.47 10.09
N GLY A 293 -13.51 1.49 8.97
CA GLY A 293 -12.22 0.82 8.82
C GLY A 293 -12.32 -0.67 8.53
N GLY A 294 -13.52 -1.18 8.23
CA GLY A 294 -13.78 -2.55 7.80
C GLY A 294 -13.98 -2.68 6.30
N SER A 295 -14.24 -3.92 5.84
CA SER A 295 -14.70 -4.14 4.47
C SER A 295 -16.13 -3.63 4.29
N ILE A 296 -16.51 -3.35 3.03
CA ILE A 296 -17.90 -2.97 2.69
C ILE A 296 -18.87 -4.11 2.97
N GLY A 297 -18.37 -5.33 3.02
CA GLY A 297 -19.15 -6.54 3.29
C GLY A 297 -20.12 -6.89 2.15
N ASP A 298 -20.97 -7.86 2.42
CA ASP A 298 -22.01 -8.32 1.50
C ASP A 298 -23.28 -7.44 1.58
N ASN A 299 -23.13 -6.12 1.82
CA ASN A 299 -24.26 -5.20 1.85
C ASN A 299 -24.65 -4.77 0.42
N PRO A 300 -25.72 -5.34 -0.18
CA PRO A 300 -26.03 -5.05 -1.58
C PRO A 300 -26.40 -3.59 -1.84
N ALA A 301 -27.02 -2.92 -0.85
CA ALA A 301 -27.41 -1.51 -0.95
C ALA A 301 -26.16 -0.61 -0.99
N ARG A 302 -25.17 -0.90 -0.14
CA ARG A 302 -23.91 -0.15 -0.09
C ARG A 302 -23.07 -0.38 -1.35
N ILE A 303 -22.99 -1.62 -1.83
CA ILE A 303 -22.31 -1.96 -3.09
C ILE A 303 -22.95 -1.24 -4.27
N LEU A 304 -24.29 -1.19 -4.33
CA LEU A 304 -25.02 -0.49 -5.39
C LEU A 304 -24.77 1.02 -5.33
N GLU A 305 -24.83 1.62 -4.14
CA GLU A 305 -24.54 3.04 -3.91
C GLU A 305 -23.14 3.42 -4.42
N ILE A 306 -22.12 2.64 -4.04
CA ILE A 306 -20.74 2.89 -4.44
C ILE A 306 -20.57 2.74 -5.97
N ARG A 307 -21.13 1.67 -6.54
CA ARG A 307 -21.08 1.45 -7.99
C ARG A 307 -21.74 2.59 -8.75
N GLN A 308 -22.94 2.98 -8.35
CA GLN A 308 -23.66 4.05 -9.01
C GLN A 308 -22.93 5.39 -8.88
N GLY A 309 -22.45 5.74 -7.69
CA GLY A 309 -21.72 6.97 -7.44
C GLY A 309 -20.43 7.08 -8.27
N LEU A 310 -19.68 5.97 -8.41
CA LEU A 310 -18.49 5.94 -9.26
C LEU A 310 -18.85 6.05 -10.74
N VAL A 311 -19.86 5.31 -11.23
CA VAL A 311 -20.29 5.39 -12.63
C VAL A 311 -20.79 6.79 -12.99
N ASP A 312 -21.55 7.42 -12.11
CA ASP A 312 -22.09 8.77 -12.34
C ASP A 312 -20.96 9.82 -12.37
N ALA A 313 -20.00 9.72 -11.45
CA ALA A 313 -18.84 10.61 -11.43
C ALA A 313 -17.98 10.46 -12.69
N LEU A 314 -17.73 9.24 -13.13
CA LEU A 314 -16.90 8.96 -14.30
C LEU A 314 -17.60 9.31 -15.64
N LYS A 315 -18.95 9.38 -15.68
CA LYS A 315 -19.70 9.86 -16.84
C LYS A 315 -19.75 11.38 -16.95
N ASN A 316 -19.57 12.08 -15.83
CA ASN A 316 -19.69 13.54 -15.77
C ASN A 316 -18.45 14.17 -15.09
N PRO A 317 -17.25 14.03 -15.66
CA PRO A 317 -16.01 14.52 -15.05
C PRO A 317 -15.96 16.04 -14.85
N ASP A 318 -16.74 16.80 -15.63
CA ASP A 318 -16.82 18.26 -15.52
C ASP A 318 -17.41 18.76 -14.19
N ASP A 319 -18.10 17.91 -13.43
CA ASP A 319 -18.59 18.20 -12.08
C ASP A 319 -17.50 18.11 -10.99
N TYR A 320 -16.28 17.76 -11.36
CA TYR A 320 -15.13 17.60 -10.48
C TYR A 320 -14.80 18.81 -9.58
N PRO A 321 -14.84 20.09 -10.03
CA PRO A 321 -14.56 21.24 -9.15
C PRO A 321 -15.49 21.35 -7.95
N ALA A 322 -16.73 20.87 -8.04
CA ALA A 322 -17.68 20.88 -6.94
C ALA A 322 -17.36 19.82 -5.85
N ILE A 323 -16.66 18.76 -6.22
CA ILE A 323 -16.34 17.59 -5.38
C ILE A 323 -15.26 17.92 -4.33
N ILE A 324 -14.29 18.76 -4.66
CA ILE A 324 -13.12 19.11 -3.81
C ILE A 324 -13.47 20.09 -2.66
N GLN A 325 -14.67 20.66 -2.60
CA GLN A 325 -15.01 21.75 -1.67
C GLN A 325 -15.50 21.32 -0.28
N ARG A 326 -15.36 20.05 0.12
CA ARG A 326 -15.82 19.57 1.43
C ARG A 326 -15.03 20.21 2.58
N ARG A 327 -15.74 20.82 3.54
CA ARG A 327 -15.13 21.50 4.71
C ARG A 327 -14.49 20.48 5.66
N VAL A 328 -13.24 20.73 6.02
CA VAL A 328 -12.50 19.98 7.04
C VAL A 328 -13.25 20.05 8.39
N PRO A 329 -13.54 18.89 9.04
CA PRO A 329 -14.11 18.88 10.39
C PRO A 329 -13.25 19.65 11.38
N ARG A 330 -13.88 20.40 12.30
CA ARG A 330 -13.19 21.26 13.29
C ARG A 330 -12.22 20.53 14.23
N GLN A 331 -12.34 19.22 14.37
CA GLN A 331 -11.49 18.39 15.23
C GLN A 331 -10.07 18.17 14.69
N LEU A 332 -9.85 18.28 13.38
CA LEU A 332 -8.54 18.09 12.72
C LEU A 332 -7.60 19.31 12.79
N LYS A 333 -7.96 20.37 13.52
CA LYS A 333 -7.19 21.64 13.55
C LYS A 333 -6.01 21.65 14.52
N HIS A 334 -5.77 20.60 15.29
CA HIS A 334 -4.83 20.65 16.43
C HIS A 334 -3.44 20.05 16.20
N PHE A 335 -3.19 19.34 15.09
CA PHE A 335 -1.88 18.78 14.77
C PHE A 335 -1.36 19.34 13.44
N ALA A 336 -0.76 20.53 13.51
CA ALA A 336 -0.10 21.16 12.37
C ALA A 336 1.38 20.77 12.36
N PHE A 337 1.77 19.80 11.53
CA PHE A 337 3.15 19.66 11.10
C PHE A 337 3.26 20.02 9.62
N ALA A 338 4.44 20.50 9.22
CA ALA A 338 4.66 20.85 7.82
C ALA A 338 4.68 19.59 6.95
N PRO A 339 3.97 19.56 5.81
CA PRO A 339 4.06 18.48 4.85
C PRO A 339 5.51 18.28 4.38
N GLN A 340 5.88 17.02 4.18
CA GLN A 340 7.17 16.64 3.64
C GLN A 340 6.94 15.90 2.33
N VAL A 341 7.66 16.29 1.29
CA VAL A 341 7.61 15.67 -0.03
C VAL A 341 9.02 15.30 -0.44
N SER A 342 9.25 14.04 -0.77
CA SER A 342 10.50 13.52 -1.32
C SER A 342 10.25 13.01 -2.73
N ILE A 343 11.15 13.30 -3.67
CA ILE A 343 11.09 12.86 -5.06
C ILE A 343 12.42 12.23 -5.44
N HIS A 344 12.40 10.98 -5.90
CA HIS A 344 13.59 10.29 -6.38
C HIS A 344 13.22 9.24 -7.43
N ASN A 345 14.16 8.93 -8.31
CA ASN A 345 13.96 7.86 -9.29
C ASN A 345 14.26 6.51 -8.64
N ASP A 346 13.44 5.51 -8.96
CA ASP A 346 13.68 4.14 -8.53
C ASP A 346 14.95 3.58 -9.21
N ALA A 347 15.78 2.86 -8.45
CA ALA A 347 17.05 2.36 -8.97
C ALA A 347 16.88 1.15 -9.91
N GLN A 348 15.75 0.48 -9.86
CA GLN A 348 15.51 -0.79 -10.57
C GLN A 348 14.39 -0.71 -11.61
N ARG A 349 13.46 0.23 -11.43
CA ARG A 349 12.30 0.40 -12.31
C ARG A 349 12.31 1.77 -12.99
N PRO A 350 11.82 1.89 -14.22
CA PRO A 350 11.76 3.17 -14.92
C PRO A 350 10.61 4.05 -14.41
N VAL A 351 10.58 4.34 -13.11
CA VAL A 351 9.56 5.18 -12.45
C VAL A 351 10.20 6.16 -11.48
N THR A 352 9.51 7.26 -11.25
CA THR A 352 9.83 8.21 -10.19
C THR A 352 8.95 7.93 -8.97
N VAL A 353 9.54 7.88 -7.80
CA VAL A 353 8.87 7.67 -6.52
C VAL A 353 8.67 9.02 -5.84
N LEU A 354 7.42 9.33 -5.50
CA LEU A 354 7.06 10.48 -4.69
C LEU A 354 6.60 9.98 -3.32
N GLU A 355 7.30 10.34 -2.27
CA GLU A 355 6.88 10.07 -0.89
C GLU A 355 6.30 11.34 -0.28
N ILE A 356 5.07 11.27 0.19
CA ILE A 356 4.33 12.39 0.77
C ILE A 356 3.97 12.06 2.21
N THR A 357 4.38 12.91 3.13
CA THR A 357 3.94 12.89 4.52
C THR A 357 3.19 14.16 4.81
N ALA A 358 1.91 14.07 5.17
CA ALA A 358 1.06 15.23 5.42
C ALA A 358 0.02 14.95 6.53
N PRO A 359 -0.61 15.99 7.13
CA PRO A 359 -1.80 15.80 7.93
C PRO A 359 -2.93 15.19 7.09
N ASP A 360 -3.64 14.18 7.64
CA ASP A 360 -4.80 13.60 6.98
C ASP A 360 -5.93 14.62 6.84
N ARG A 361 -6.45 14.76 5.63
CA ARG A 361 -7.53 15.71 5.32
C ARG A 361 -8.43 15.18 4.21
N PRO A 362 -9.75 15.40 4.30
CA PRO A 362 -10.66 15.06 3.20
C PRO A 362 -10.20 15.71 1.87
N GLY A 363 -10.28 14.95 0.79
CA GLY A 363 -9.89 15.41 -0.54
C GLY A 363 -8.37 15.52 -0.77
N LEU A 364 -7.53 14.98 0.12
CA LEU A 364 -6.08 15.02 -0.02
C LEU A 364 -5.62 14.38 -1.32
N LEU A 365 -6.07 13.15 -1.59
CA LEU A 365 -5.72 12.40 -2.81
C LEU A 365 -6.22 13.10 -4.07
N ALA A 366 -7.41 13.70 -4.04
CA ALA A 366 -7.94 14.44 -5.16
C ALA A 366 -7.10 15.68 -5.49
N ARG A 367 -6.57 16.39 -4.47
CA ARG A 367 -5.63 17.50 -4.65
C ARG A 367 -4.31 17.05 -5.24
N ILE A 368 -3.79 15.92 -4.78
CA ILE A 368 -2.56 15.31 -5.32
C ILE A 368 -2.79 14.91 -6.77
N GLY A 369 -3.91 14.24 -7.08
CA GLY A 369 -4.30 13.88 -8.43
C GLY A 369 -4.38 15.09 -9.37
N LYS A 370 -4.95 16.23 -8.90
CA LYS A 370 -4.96 17.47 -9.68
C LYS A 370 -3.55 17.98 -9.98
N ILE A 371 -2.63 17.92 -9.03
CA ILE A 371 -1.24 18.33 -9.27
C ILE A 371 -0.60 17.41 -10.30
N PHE A 372 -0.87 16.11 -10.27
CA PHE A 372 -0.36 15.19 -11.29
C PHE A 372 -0.84 15.59 -12.69
N LEU A 373 -2.11 16.02 -12.83
CA LEU A 373 -2.64 16.57 -14.08
C LEU A 373 -1.90 17.86 -14.49
N ASP A 374 -1.75 18.81 -13.57
CA ASP A 374 -1.12 20.11 -13.86
C ASP A 374 0.35 19.96 -14.29
N PHE A 375 1.00 18.84 -13.92
CA PHE A 375 2.39 18.52 -14.27
C PHE A 375 2.52 17.43 -15.35
N ASP A 376 1.41 17.01 -15.95
CA ASP A 376 1.36 16.00 -17.02
C ASP A 376 2.02 14.66 -16.60
N LEU A 377 1.74 14.23 -15.36
CA LEU A 377 2.28 12.99 -14.79
C LEU A 377 1.29 11.85 -14.97
N SER A 378 1.82 10.68 -15.35
CA SER A 378 1.08 9.42 -15.38
C SER A 378 1.34 8.64 -14.10
N LEU A 379 0.27 8.38 -13.33
CA LEU A 379 0.33 7.55 -12.13
C LEU A 379 0.32 6.07 -12.53
N GLN A 380 1.24 5.30 -11.97
CA GLN A 380 1.37 3.86 -12.22
C GLN A 380 0.90 3.02 -11.03
N ASN A 381 1.11 3.54 -9.81
CA ASN A 381 0.75 2.87 -8.57
C ASN A 381 0.71 3.89 -7.43
N ALA A 382 -0.10 3.63 -6.42
CA ALA A 382 -0.10 4.40 -5.19
C ALA A 382 -0.27 3.50 -3.97
N LYS A 383 0.54 3.75 -2.94
CA LYS A 383 0.43 3.16 -1.62
C LYS A 383 -0.04 4.23 -0.66
N ILE A 384 -1.22 4.07 -0.12
CA ILE A 384 -1.87 5.05 0.74
C ILE A 384 -1.85 4.53 2.17
N ALA A 385 -1.25 5.26 3.08
CA ALA A 385 -1.13 4.84 4.47
C ALA A 385 -1.53 5.95 5.44
N THR A 386 -2.73 5.86 6.00
CA THR A 386 -3.18 6.77 7.05
C THR A 386 -2.76 6.28 8.43
N LEU A 387 -2.02 7.09 9.16
CA LEU A 387 -1.47 6.83 10.48
C LEU A 387 -2.10 7.75 11.53
N GLY A 388 -3.37 7.51 11.86
CA GLY A 388 -4.14 8.42 12.71
C GLY A 388 -4.46 9.74 11.98
N GLU A 389 -3.83 10.85 12.41
CA GLU A 389 -4.00 12.17 11.78
C GLU A 389 -2.89 12.50 10.75
N ARG A 390 -2.05 11.54 10.41
CA ARG A 390 -0.94 11.65 9.46
C ARG A 390 -1.11 10.66 8.33
N VAL A 391 -0.88 11.09 7.10
CA VAL A 391 -0.73 10.19 5.94
C VAL A 391 0.75 10.05 5.56
N GLU A 392 1.10 8.87 5.12
CA GLU A 392 2.40 8.53 4.54
C GLU A 392 2.14 7.82 3.21
N ASP A 393 2.00 8.59 2.14
CA ASP A 393 1.63 8.09 0.84
C ASP A 393 2.85 7.98 -0.06
N VAL A 394 2.90 6.93 -0.87
CA VAL A 394 3.94 6.72 -1.88
C VAL A 394 3.28 6.55 -3.24
N PHE A 395 3.66 7.41 -4.19
CA PHE A 395 3.18 7.37 -5.56
C PHE A 395 4.32 7.00 -6.50
N PHE A 396 4.03 6.13 -7.44
CA PHE A 396 4.94 5.73 -8.51
C PHE A 396 4.45 6.37 -9.80
N VAL A 397 5.20 7.34 -10.31
CA VAL A 397 4.78 8.15 -11.46
C VAL A 397 5.82 8.13 -12.58
N THR A 398 5.36 8.44 -13.78
CA THR A 398 6.19 8.69 -14.97
C THR A 398 5.76 9.99 -15.64
N ASP A 399 6.55 10.48 -16.58
CA ASP A 399 6.10 11.53 -17.49
C ASP A 399 5.10 11.00 -18.53
N ALA A 400 4.58 11.87 -19.39
CA ALA A 400 3.66 11.51 -20.47
C ALA A 400 4.26 10.53 -21.51
N LYS A 401 5.58 10.30 -21.47
CA LYS A 401 6.29 9.33 -22.34
C LYS A 401 6.58 8.01 -21.62
N HIS A 402 6.01 7.81 -20.43
CA HIS A 402 6.24 6.67 -19.56
C HIS A 402 7.72 6.52 -19.14
N GLN A 403 8.42 7.65 -18.94
CA GLN A 403 9.80 7.68 -18.48
C GLN A 403 9.88 8.31 -17.08
N PRO A 404 10.90 7.95 -16.27
CA PRO A 404 11.16 8.64 -15.02
C PRO A 404 11.42 10.13 -15.22
N LEU A 405 11.07 10.96 -14.25
CA LEU A 405 11.31 12.39 -14.30
C LEU A 405 12.82 12.66 -14.24
N ALA A 406 13.38 13.11 -15.34
CA ALA A 406 14.83 13.40 -15.45
C ALA A 406 15.17 14.86 -15.17
N ASP A 407 14.20 15.77 -15.28
CA ASP A 407 14.40 17.20 -15.12
C ASP A 407 14.34 17.62 -13.63
N ALA A 408 15.47 18.03 -13.09
CA ALA A 408 15.59 18.47 -11.69
C ALA A 408 14.77 19.74 -11.40
N GLU A 409 14.57 20.65 -12.39
CA GLU A 409 13.77 21.86 -12.22
C GLU A 409 12.27 21.49 -12.16
N LEU A 410 11.82 20.56 -13.01
CA LEU A 410 10.47 20.00 -12.94
C LEU A 410 10.21 19.34 -11.59
N CYS A 411 11.14 18.52 -11.09
CA CYS A 411 11.01 17.87 -9.78
C CYS A 411 10.93 18.91 -8.64
N ALA A 412 11.75 19.96 -8.69
CA ALA A 412 11.71 21.02 -7.67
C ALA A 412 10.38 21.81 -7.70
N ARG A 413 9.84 22.12 -8.88
CA ARG A 413 8.54 22.77 -9.05
C ARG A 413 7.39 21.88 -8.56
N LEU A 414 7.43 20.58 -8.89
CA LEU A 414 6.46 19.60 -8.43
C LEU A 414 6.47 19.50 -6.89
N GLN A 415 7.65 19.38 -6.29
CA GLN A 415 7.82 19.32 -4.85
C GLN A 415 7.25 20.59 -4.16
N ALA A 416 7.53 21.76 -4.72
CA ALA A 416 7.02 23.04 -4.21
C ALA A 416 5.49 23.12 -4.32
N ALA A 417 4.92 22.72 -5.46
CA ALA A 417 3.47 22.71 -5.69
C ALA A 417 2.74 21.76 -4.72
N LEU A 418 3.25 20.51 -4.56
CA LEU A 418 2.71 19.57 -3.59
C LEU A 418 2.79 20.11 -2.16
N THR A 419 3.94 20.63 -1.75
CA THR A 419 4.12 21.20 -0.40
C THR A 419 3.18 22.37 -0.14
N ALA A 420 3.01 23.27 -1.11
CA ALA A 420 2.10 24.43 -0.99
C ALA A 420 0.64 23.98 -0.83
N GLN A 421 0.15 23.10 -1.73
CA GLN A 421 -1.23 22.58 -1.68
C GLN A 421 -1.55 21.80 -0.39
N LEU A 422 -0.57 21.08 0.12
CA LEU A 422 -0.71 20.30 1.34
C LEU A 422 -0.57 21.13 2.61
N SER A 423 0.07 22.31 2.54
CA SER A 423 0.23 23.26 3.64
C SER A 423 -1.02 24.15 3.84
N ASP A 424 -1.77 24.44 2.77
CA ASP A 424 -2.92 25.34 2.83
C ASP A 424 -4.02 24.80 3.74
N ALA A 425 -4.11 25.39 4.93
CA ALA A 425 -5.13 25.07 5.94
C ALA A 425 -6.53 25.59 5.59
N ASN A 426 -6.64 26.49 4.57
CA ASN A 426 -7.89 27.09 4.12
C ASN A 426 -8.09 26.77 2.63
N GLY A 427 -9.25 26.22 2.29
CA GLY A 427 -9.67 26.10 0.90
C GLY A 427 -9.63 27.46 0.19
N PRO A 428 -9.70 27.51 -1.15
CA PRO A 428 -9.48 28.71 -1.91
C PRO A 428 -10.40 29.86 -1.45
N THR A 429 -9.82 30.85 -0.78
CA THR A 429 -10.44 32.18 -0.73
C THR A 429 -10.41 32.68 -2.16
N GLY A 430 -11.62 32.83 -2.73
CA GLY A 430 -11.78 33.33 -4.08
C GLY A 430 -10.99 34.62 -4.27
N GLY A 431 -10.09 34.59 -5.21
CA GLY A 431 -9.30 35.69 -5.71
C GLY A 431 -8.78 35.28 -7.09
N ALA A 432 -9.62 35.54 -8.10
CA ALA A 432 -9.20 35.47 -9.49
C ALA A 432 -8.05 36.48 -9.68
N THR A 433 -6.83 35.99 -9.79
CA THR A 433 -5.75 36.77 -10.40
C THR A 433 -5.52 36.20 -11.78
N THR A 434 -6.17 36.79 -12.74
CA THR A 434 -5.90 36.64 -14.16
C THR A 434 -4.44 37.06 -14.41
N ILE A 435 -3.56 36.15 -14.63
CA ILE A 435 -2.29 36.42 -15.28
C ILE A 435 -2.47 36.07 -16.75
N ARG A 436 -2.66 37.12 -17.56
CA ARG A 436 -2.45 37.08 -19.01
C ARG A 436 -0.94 37.07 -19.25
N PHE A 437 -0.49 36.00 -19.93
CA PHE A 437 0.53 36.16 -21.00
C PHE A 437 0.31 35.02 -22.00
#